data_f5f8dba45b32a88a6d5f48d2c7cf8e30
#
_entry.id   f5f8dba45b32a88a6d5f48d2c7cf8e30
#
_cell.length_a   1.000
_cell.length_b   1.000
_cell.length_c   1.000
_cell.angle_alpha   90.00
_cell.angle_beta   90.00
_cell.angle_gamma   90.00
#
_symmetry.space_group_name_H-M   'P 1'
#
loop_
_entity.id
_entity.type
_entity.pdbx_description
1 polymer ?
#
loop_
_entity_poly.entity_id
_entity_poly.type
_entity_poly.pdbx_seq_one_letter_code
_entity_poly.pdbx_strand_id
1 'polypeptide(L)'
;AYDPVKDFAPVAPVAIGRLSLVTHPSLNVKSVGEFVALAKKEPGKLAYGSPGNGTPHHLSMELFKQRMGVDVLHVPYKGSDGFLNGILAGQTQAVFMPIHQALAQVNAGRLSMLSAGGTRRSSVTPNVPSLAEASGIRDIDVDMWYAMYLPAGTPRDLVMRINADINAVLKLPDLIDTLGKQGLSPTGGTPEDLAERSEEHTSELQS
;
A
#
# COMPACT_ATOMS: atom_id res chain seq x y z
N ALA A 1 -22.78 -9.10 -2.81
CA ALA A 1 -21.50 -9.74 -2.50
C ALA A 1 -21.04 -10.45 -3.76
N TYR A 2 -19.75 -10.40 -4.09
CA TYR A 2 -19.12 -11.09 -5.22
C TYR A 2 -18.07 -12.07 -4.68
N ASP A 3 -17.77 -13.09 -5.47
CA ASP A 3 -16.69 -14.03 -5.19
C ASP A 3 -15.43 -13.53 -5.94
N PRO A 4 -14.36 -13.12 -5.22
CA PRO A 4 -13.19 -12.51 -5.85
C PRO A 4 -12.42 -13.47 -6.75
N VAL A 5 -12.61 -14.78 -6.60
CA VAL A 5 -11.93 -15.80 -7.41
C VAL A 5 -12.81 -16.25 -8.58
N LYS A 6 -14.13 -16.46 -8.36
CA LYS A 6 -15.02 -17.05 -9.36
C LYS A 6 -15.64 -16.03 -10.30
N ASP A 7 -15.86 -14.79 -9.86
CA ASP A 7 -16.58 -13.78 -10.64
C ASP A 7 -15.65 -12.98 -11.57
N PHE A 8 -14.33 -13.24 -11.55
CA PHE A 8 -13.35 -12.54 -12.36
C PHE A 8 -12.42 -13.51 -13.11
N ALA A 9 -12.05 -13.11 -14.32
CA ALA A 9 -11.02 -13.74 -15.13
C ALA A 9 -9.71 -12.93 -14.96
N PRO A 10 -8.63 -13.50 -14.43
CA PRO A 10 -7.35 -12.80 -14.33
C PRO A 10 -6.78 -12.50 -15.71
N VAL A 11 -6.17 -11.33 -15.86
CA VAL A 11 -5.55 -10.88 -17.13
C VAL A 11 -4.05 -10.71 -16.97
N ALA A 12 -3.61 -9.82 -16.11
CA ALA A 12 -2.19 -9.55 -15.88
C ALA A 12 -1.93 -8.86 -14.54
N PRO A 13 -0.81 -9.14 -13.87
CA PRO A 13 -0.21 -8.21 -12.92
C PRO A 13 0.21 -6.94 -13.66
N VAL A 14 0.03 -5.78 -13.05
CA VAL A 14 0.33 -4.48 -13.69
C VAL A 14 1.50 -3.79 -13.02
N ALA A 15 1.42 -3.59 -11.72
CA ALA A 15 2.46 -2.89 -10.97
C ALA A 15 2.47 -3.26 -9.49
N ILE A 16 3.60 -3.05 -8.85
CA ILE A 16 3.73 -3.02 -7.39
C ILE A 16 3.84 -1.56 -6.95
N GLY A 17 2.99 -1.17 -6.00
CA GLY A 17 3.04 0.11 -5.32
C GLY A 17 3.51 -0.07 -3.90
N ARG A 18 4.35 0.87 -3.42
CA ARG A 18 4.85 0.83 -2.05
C ARG A 18 4.05 1.77 -1.18
N LEU A 19 3.69 1.28 0.01
CA LEU A 19 3.10 2.10 1.05
C LEU A 19 4.19 2.79 1.88
N SER A 20 3.86 3.97 2.37
CA SER A 20 4.67 4.72 3.32
C SER A 20 3.89 4.91 4.62
N LEU A 21 4.59 4.82 5.76
CA LEU A 21 4.03 5.26 7.03
C LEU A 21 4.24 6.76 7.13
N VAL A 22 3.15 7.49 7.15
CA VAL A 22 3.16 8.95 7.32
C VAL A 22 2.38 9.36 8.56
N THR A 23 2.78 10.48 9.13
CA THR A 23 2.15 11.06 10.33
C THR A 23 1.79 12.52 10.11
N HIS A 24 0.79 12.98 10.85
CA HIS A 24 0.51 14.41 10.94
C HIS A 24 1.63 15.12 11.72
N PRO A 25 2.10 16.30 11.29
CA PRO A 25 3.21 17.02 11.94
C PRO A 25 2.98 17.34 13.42
N SER A 26 1.73 17.42 13.87
CA SER A 26 1.41 17.70 15.30
C SER A 26 1.93 16.64 16.27
N LEU A 27 2.22 15.41 15.80
CA LEU A 27 2.85 14.39 16.63
C LEU A 27 4.31 14.72 16.98
N ASN A 28 4.96 15.56 16.18
CA ASN A 28 6.37 15.93 16.36
C ASN A 28 7.33 14.72 16.47
N VAL A 29 7.03 13.62 15.74
CA VAL A 29 7.87 12.43 15.63
C VAL A 29 8.63 12.43 14.31
N LYS A 30 9.89 11.99 14.33
CA LYS A 30 10.81 12.01 13.17
C LYS A 30 11.23 10.62 12.70
N SER A 31 10.86 9.59 13.43
CA SER A 31 11.21 8.19 13.11
C SER A 31 10.11 7.22 13.52
N VAL A 32 10.13 6.02 12.93
CA VAL A 32 9.27 4.92 13.33
C VAL A 32 9.46 4.59 14.82
N GLY A 33 10.71 4.61 15.29
CA GLY A 33 11.02 4.35 16.70
C GLY A 33 10.37 5.37 17.66
N GLU A 34 10.39 6.65 17.31
CA GLU A 34 9.71 7.70 18.10
C GLU A 34 8.21 7.55 18.08
N PHE A 35 7.62 7.20 16.92
CA PHE A 35 6.18 6.92 16.82
C PHE A 35 5.77 5.72 17.68
N VAL A 36 6.54 4.64 17.65
CA VAL A 36 6.31 3.45 18.48
C VAL A 36 6.43 3.78 19.97
N ALA A 37 7.45 4.55 20.35
CA ALA A 37 7.63 4.96 21.75
C ALA A 37 6.45 5.79 22.26
N LEU A 38 5.95 6.72 21.42
CA LEU A 38 4.77 7.52 21.76
C LEU A 38 3.51 6.65 21.88
N ALA A 39 3.27 5.74 20.91
CA ALA A 39 2.13 4.84 20.92
C ALA A 39 2.13 3.89 22.14
N LYS A 40 3.32 3.42 22.58
CA LYS A 40 3.46 2.63 23.81
C LYS A 40 3.22 3.43 25.09
N LYS A 41 3.60 4.71 25.10
CA LYS A 41 3.36 5.61 26.24
C LYS A 41 1.88 5.97 26.39
N GLU A 42 1.15 6.02 25.27
CA GLU A 42 -0.24 6.47 25.24
C GLU A 42 -1.12 5.45 24.46
N PRO A 43 -1.28 4.21 24.99
CA PRO A 43 -2.04 3.18 24.30
C PRO A 43 -3.49 3.61 24.06
N GLY A 44 -3.97 3.37 22.83
CA GLY A 44 -5.34 3.68 22.41
C GLY A 44 -5.65 5.17 22.23
N LYS A 45 -4.69 6.09 22.43
CA LYS A 45 -4.93 7.53 22.25
C LYS A 45 -4.61 8.03 20.84
N LEU A 46 -3.66 7.41 20.16
CA LEU A 46 -3.36 7.71 18.76
C LEU A 46 -4.37 7.02 17.86
N ALA A 47 -4.75 7.68 16.78
CA ALA A 47 -5.62 7.11 15.77
C ALA A 47 -4.95 7.06 14.39
N TYR A 48 -5.27 6.03 13.62
CA TYR A 48 -4.88 5.94 12.23
C TYR A 48 -6.09 5.84 11.30
N GLY A 49 -5.95 6.42 10.10
CA GLY A 49 -6.99 6.38 9.07
C GLY A 49 -6.75 5.30 8.03
N SER A 50 -7.84 4.79 7.45
CA SER A 50 -7.79 3.96 6.24
C SER A 50 -8.99 4.21 5.34
N PRO A 51 -8.94 3.83 4.03
CA PRO A 51 -10.10 3.92 3.15
C PRO A 51 -11.26 2.96 3.50
N GLY A 52 -11.06 2.10 4.48
CA GLY A 52 -12.03 1.11 4.95
C GLY A 52 -11.37 -0.17 5.45
N ASN A 53 -12.17 -1.01 6.10
CA ASN A 53 -11.72 -2.30 6.61
C ASN A 53 -11.25 -3.23 5.50
N GLY A 54 -10.19 -4.01 5.74
CA GLY A 54 -9.64 -4.98 4.79
C GLY A 54 -8.84 -4.36 3.64
N THR A 55 -8.72 -3.03 3.57
CA THR A 55 -7.86 -2.38 2.57
C THR A 55 -6.38 -2.60 2.91
N PRO A 56 -5.44 -2.55 1.92
CA PRO A 56 -4.02 -2.65 2.19
C PRO A 56 -3.52 -1.66 3.25
N HIS A 57 -4.07 -0.44 3.27
CA HIS A 57 -3.77 0.59 4.27
C HIS A 57 -4.12 0.13 5.70
N HIS A 58 -5.29 -0.49 5.86
CA HIS A 58 -5.73 -1.04 7.14
C HIS A 58 -4.87 -2.23 7.55
N LEU A 59 -4.70 -3.22 6.66
CA LEU A 59 -3.94 -4.45 6.95
C LEU A 59 -2.48 -4.16 7.28
N SER A 60 -1.85 -3.22 6.56
CA SER A 60 -0.47 -2.80 6.85
C SER A 60 -0.32 -2.18 8.24
N MET A 61 -1.30 -1.39 8.69
CA MET A 61 -1.25 -0.83 10.03
C MET A 61 -1.53 -1.89 11.10
N GLU A 62 -2.46 -2.80 10.88
CA GLU A 62 -2.72 -3.89 11.83
C GLU A 62 -1.50 -4.83 11.96
N LEU A 63 -0.85 -5.19 10.85
CA LEU A 63 0.40 -5.92 10.87
C LEU A 63 1.49 -5.16 11.65
N PHE A 64 1.65 -3.87 11.38
CA PHE A 64 2.60 -3.03 12.09
C PHE A 64 2.31 -2.97 13.59
N LYS A 65 1.04 -2.77 13.98
CA LYS A 65 0.61 -2.76 15.38
C LYS A 65 0.95 -4.07 16.08
N GLN A 66 0.63 -5.19 15.45
CA GLN A 66 0.92 -6.52 15.98
C GLN A 66 2.44 -6.73 16.18
N ARG A 67 3.24 -6.42 15.17
CA ARG A 67 4.70 -6.62 15.19
C ARG A 67 5.42 -5.68 16.17
N MET A 68 4.95 -4.45 16.33
CA MET A 68 5.55 -3.46 17.23
C MET A 68 4.97 -3.50 18.65
N GLY A 69 3.89 -4.23 18.88
CA GLY A 69 3.21 -4.28 20.18
C GLY A 69 2.67 -2.92 20.60
N VAL A 70 1.98 -2.22 19.68
CA VAL A 70 1.38 -0.89 19.93
C VAL A 70 -0.13 -0.92 19.72
N ASP A 71 -0.83 -0.09 20.49
CA ASP A 71 -2.26 0.12 20.35
C ASP A 71 -2.53 1.50 19.73
N VAL A 72 -3.07 1.49 18.51
CA VAL A 72 -3.46 2.68 17.75
C VAL A 72 -4.87 2.46 17.22
N LEU A 73 -5.79 3.39 17.51
CA LEU A 73 -7.20 3.26 17.17
C LEU A 73 -7.44 3.36 15.66
N HIS A 74 -8.21 2.43 15.10
CA HIS A 74 -8.60 2.47 13.70
C HIS A 74 -9.80 3.39 13.45
N VAL A 75 -9.68 4.29 12.48
CA VAL A 75 -10.77 5.14 11.98
C VAL A 75 -10.99 4.83 10.50
N PRO A 76 -12.00 4.01 10.15
CA PRO A 76 -12.32 3.70 8.76
C PRO A 76 -13.07 4.87 8.11
N TYR A 77 -12.60 5.29 6.95
CA TYR A 77 -13.27 6.28 6.09
C TYR A 77 -13.93 5.60 4.89
N LYS A 78 -14.80 6.32 4.20
CA LYS A 78 -15.40 5.86 2.95
C LYS A 78 -14.53 6.32 1.77
N GLY A 79 -13.55 5.48 1.40
CA GLY A 79 -12.66 5.72 0.25
C GLY A 79 -11.45 6.60 0.54
N SER A 80 -10.64 6.82 -0.50
CA SER A 80 -9.32 7.43 -0.39
C SER A 80 -9.34 8.91 -0.01
N ASP A 81 -10.30 9.68 -0.49
CA ASP A 81 -10.38 11.11 -0.20
C ASP A 81 -10.69 11.38 1.28
N GLY A 82 -11.53 10.53 1.87
CA GLY A 82 -11.93 10.66 3.28
C GLY A 82 -10.75 10.54 4.24
N PHE A 83 -9.94 9.50 4.10
CA PHE A 83 -8.82 9.28 5.03
C PHE A 83 -7.69 10.30 4.81
N LEU A 84 -7.44 10.72 3.55
CA LEU A 84 -6.46 11.76 3.27
C LEU A 84 -6.86 13.10 3.92
N ASN A 85 -8.11 13.51 3.76
CA ASN A 85 -8.60 14.72 4.41
C ASN A 85 -8.56 14.59 5.94
N GLY A 86 -8.88 13.41 6.48
CA GLY A 86 -8.83 13.13 7.91
C GLY A 86 -7.44 13.32 8.52
N ILE A 87 -6.40 12.79 7.87
CA ILE A 87 -5.03 13.00 8.37
C ILE A 87 -4.55 14.44 8.16
N LEU A 88 -4.86 15.07 7.03
CA LEU A 88 -4.49 16.47 6.79
C LEU A 88 -5.16 17.46 7.76
N ALA A 89 -6.34 17.11 8.26
CA ALA A 89 -7.05 17.88 9.28
C ALA A 89 -6.63 17.50 10.73
N GLY A 90 -5.71 16.54 10.90
CA GLY A 90 -5.27 16.06 12.22
C GLY A 90 -6.29 15.21 12.97
N GLN A 91 -7.39 14.77 12.32
CA GLN A 91 -8.39 13.89 12.92
C GLN A 91 -7.82 12.51 13.22
N THR A 92 -6.89 12.04 12.39
CA THR A 92 -6.04 10.89 12.64
C THR A 92 -4.59 11.31 12.60
N GLN A 93 -3.72 10.61 13.33
CA GLN A 93 -2.33 11.00 13.52
C GLN A 93 -1.37 10.23 12.61
N ALA A 94 -1.77 9.06 12.12
CA ALA A 94 -0.95 8.20 11.27
C ALA A 94 -1.79 7.54 10.17
N VAL A 95 -1.14 7.20 9.06
CA VAL A 95 -1.72 6.36 8.01
C VAL A 95 -0.60 5.60 7.28
N PHE A 96 -0.92 4.41 6.80
CA PHE A 96 -0.18 3.86 5.66
C PHE A 96 -0.85 4.35 4.38
N MET A 97 -0.07 4.89 3.43
CA MET A 97 -0.60 5.38 2.16
C MET A 97 0.42 5.21 1.03
N PRO A 98 -0.03 5.11 -0.23
CA PRO A 98 0.89 5.01 -1.36
C PRO A 98 1.87 6.19 -1.41
N ILE A 99 3.14 5.89 -1.73
CA ILE A 99 4.21 6.89 -1.74
C ILE A 99 3.86 8.08 -2.63
N HIS A 100 3.27 7.84 -3.81
CA HIS A 100 2.90 8.93 -4.74
C HIS A 100 1.87 9.91 -4.17
N GLN A 101 0.95 9.42 -3.33
CA GLN A 101 -0.01 10.29 -2.63
C GLN A 101 0.67 11.03 -1.47
N ALA A 102 1.57 10.35 -0.75
CA ALA A 102 2.29 10.93 0.37
C ALA A 102 3.25 12.03 -0.06
N LEU A 103 4.00 11.85 -1.15
CA LEU A 103 5.06 12.78 -1.59
C LEU A 103 4.58 14.21 -1.77
N ALA A 104 3.42 14.43 -2.39
CA ALA A 104 2.88 15.76 -2.58
C ALA A 104 2.60 16.45 -1.24
N GLN A 105 2.12 15.72 -0.25
CA GLN A 105 1.81 16.24 1.07
C GLN A 105 3.06 16.47 1.92
N VAL A 106 4.02 15.57 1.82
CA VAL A 106 5.32 15.68 2.52
C VAL A 106 6.14 16.85 1.97
N ASN A 107 6.22 16.99 0.65
CA ASN A 107 6.90 18.12 0.01
C ASN A 107 6.26 19.47 0.35
N ALA A 108 4.94 19.49 0.58
CA ALA A 108 4.22 20.68 1.06
C ALA A 108 4.33 20.90 2.59
N GLY A 109 5.06 20.04 3.31
CA GLY A 109 5.20 20.13 4.77
C GLY A 109 3.93 19.79 5.55
N ARG A 110 2.93 19.19 4.91
CA ARG A 110 1.63 18.87 5.55
C ARG A 110 1.64 17.50 6.23
N LEU A 111 2.53 16.60 5.83
CA LEU A 111 2.74 15.29 6.46
C LEU A 111 4.23 15.03 6.66
N SER A 112 4.55 14.14 7.58
CA SER A 112 5.91 13.62 7.80
C SER A 112 5.98 12.15 7.38
N MET A 113 6.95 11.78 6.55
CA MET A 113 7.15 10.39 6.11
C MET A 113 8.20 9.73 7.01
N LEU A 114 7.80 8.69 7.75
CA LEU A 114 8.67 7.97 8.69
C LEU A 114 9.34 6.75 8.04
N SER A 115 8.67 6.12 7.08
CA SER A 115 9.23 5.03 6.28
C SER A 115 8.57 4.97 4.90
N ALA A 116 9.25 4.36 3.93
CA ALA A 116 8.77 4.20 2.56
C ALA A 116 9.14 2.82 1.98
N GLY A 117 8.11 2.01 1.65
CA GLY A 117 8.23 0.60 1.27
C GLY A 117 8.32 -0.34 2.46
N GLY A 118 8.09 -1.61 2.22
CA GLY A 118 8.14 -2.68 3.22
C GLY A 118 9.58 -3.09 3.52
N THR A 119 10.12 -4.04 2.74
CA THR A 119 11.45 -4.64 2.96
C THR A 119 12.60 -3.84 2.34
N ARG A 120 12.35 -3.02 1.33
CA ARG A 120 13.36 -2.24 0.59
C ARG A 120 12.95 -0.79 0.45
N ARG A 121 13.94 0.11 0.41
CA ARG A 121 13.71 1.53 0.13
C ARG A 121 13.10 1.73 -1.25
N SER A 122 12.28 2.77 -1.38
CA SER A 122 11.77 3.20 -2.67
C SER A 122 12.81 4.05 -3.40
N SER A 123 12.92 3.87 -4.71
CA SER A 123 13.82 4.67 -5.57
C SER A 123 13.43 6.16 -5.61
N VAL A 124 12.15 6.47 -5.43
CA VAL A 124 11.66 7.87 -5.41
C VAL A 124 11.85 8.56 -4.06
N THR A 125 12.20 7.81 -3.01
CA THR A 125 12.48 8.32 -1.67
C THR A 125 13.74 7.67 -1.08
N PRO A 126 14.91 7.77 -1.73
CA PRO A 126 16.10 7.00 -1.36
C PRO A 126 16.64 7.36 0.04
N ASN A 127 16.34 8.56 0.53
CA ASN A 127 16.76 9.04 1.85
C ASN A 127 15.79 8.63 2.98
N VAL A 128 14.62 8.10 2.65
CA VAL A 128 13.65 7.61 3.64
C VAL A 128 13.90 6.11 3.85
N PRO A 129 14.06 5.64 5.09
CA PRO A 129 14.29 4.22 5.34
C PRO A 129 13.08 3.39 4.94
N SER A 130 13.31 2.12 4.56
CA SER A 130 12.22 1.14 4.44
C SER A 130 11.62 0.87 5.82
N LEU A 131 10.42 0.31 5.84
CA LEU A 131 9.78 -0.04 7.11
C LEU A 131 10.62 -1.09 7.88
N ALA A 132 11.19 -2.05 7.18
CA ALA A 132 12.07 -3.06 7.77
C ALA A 132 13.31 -2.43 8.43
N GLU A 133 13.98 -1.48 7.75
CA GLU A 133 15.12 -0.75 8.32
C GLU A 133 14.71 0.09 9.54
N ALA A 134 13.57 0.79 9.44
CA ALA A 134 13.12 1.72 10.47
C ALA A 134 12.53 1.04 11.71
N SER A 135 11.94 -0.15 11.55
CA SER A 135 11.33 -0.92 12.64
C SER A 135 12.23 -2.02 13.21
N GLY A 136 13.25 -2.45 12.46
CA GLY A 136 14.07 -3.61 12.78
C GLY A 136 13.41 -4.97 12.47
N ILE A 137 12.22 -4.98 11.86
CA ILE A 137 11.48 -6.20 11.49
C ILE A 137 11.79 -6.53 10.03
N ARG A 138 12.50 -7.63 9.79
CA ARG A 138 13.02 -7.97 8.45
C ARG A 138 11.94 -8.43 7.46
N ASP A 139 10.88 -9.05 7.95
CA ASP A 139 9.82 -9.72 7.17
C ASP A 139 8.50 -8.90 7.12
N ILE A 140 8.56 -7.60 7.35
CA ILE A 140 7.39 -6.74 7.26
C ILE A 140 7.19 -6.26 5.82
N ASP A 141 6.23 -6.83 5.13
CA ASP A 141 5.83 -6.39 3.80
C ASP A 141 4.50 -5.63 3.88
N VAL A 142 4.50 -4.43 3.34
CA VAL A 142 3.34 -3.55 3.24
C VAL A 142 3.15 -3.05 1.81
N ASP A 143 3.73 -3.73 0.84
CA ASP A 143 3.58 -3.38 -0.56
C ASP A 143 2.18 -3.78 -1.07
N MET A 144 1.62 -3.00 -1.98
CA MET A 144 0.37 -3.31 -2.66
C MET A 144 0.68 -3.68 -4.11
N TRP A 145 -0.15 -4.56 -4.67
CA TRP A 145 -0.08 -4.91 -6.08
C TRP A 145 -1.34 -4.46 -6.83
N TYR A 146 -1.16 -4.09 -8.07
CA TYR A 146 -2.21 -3.69 -8.99
C TYR A 146 -2.29 -4.73 -10.10
N ALA A 147 -3.50 -5.12 -10.46
CA ALA A 147 -3.75 -6.10 -11.49
C ALA A 147 -4.98 -5.77 -12.32
N MET A 148 -5.03 -6.38 -13.50
CA MET A 148 -6.19 -6.30 -14.41
C MET A 148 -6.97 -7.60 -14.36
N TYR A 149 -8.27 -7.48 -14.18
CA TYR A 149 -9.24 -8.56 -14.26
C TYR A 149 -10.36 -8.19 -15.25
N LEU A 150 -10.98 -9.20 -15.81
CA LEU A 150 -12.19 -9.09 -16.61
C LEU A 150 -13.32 -9.85 -15.93
N PRO A 151 -14.60 -9.63 -16.31
CA PRO A 151 -15.70 -10.45 -15.82
C PRO A 151 -15.48 -11.94 -16.14
N ALA A 152 -15.91 -12.82 -15.23
CA ALA A 152 -15.90 -14.25 -15.47
C ALA A 152 -16.65 -14.60 -16.77
N GLY A 153 -16.19 -15.63 -17.47
CA GLY A 153 -16.77 -16.02 -18.76
C GLY A 153 -16.28 -15.22 -19.95
N THR A 154 -15.38 -14.24 -19.76
CA THR A 154 -14.69 -13.60 -20.90
C THR A 154 -13.93 -14.64 -21.71
N PRO A 155 -14.11 -14.69 -23.06
CA PRO A 155 -13.40 -15.65 -23.91
C PRO A 155 -11.89 -15.60 -23.70
N ARG A 156 -11.27 -16.79 -23.59
CA ARG A 156 -9.83 -16.87 -23.32
C ARG A 156 -8.96 -16.14 -24.34
N ASP A 157 -9.36 -16.18 -25.60
CA ASP A 157 -8.65 -15.49 -26.70
C ASP A 157 -8.57 -13.98 -26.44
N LEU A 158 -9.66 -13.38 -25.94
CA LEU A 158 -9.73 -11.98 -25.59
C LEU A 158 -8.86 -11.67 -24.36
N VAL A 159 -8.91 -12.53 -23.34
CA VAL A 159 -8.03 -12.42 -22.17
C VAL A 159 -6.56 -12.41 -22.59
N MET A 160 -6.15 -13.38 -23.42
CA MET A 160 -4.74 -13.51 -23.88
C MET A 160 -4.32 -12.33 -24.75
N ARG A 161 -5.19 -11.82 -25.60
CA ARG A 161 -4.91 -10.63 -26.41
C ARG A 161 -4.68 -9.40 -25.52
N ILE A 162 -5.56 -9.15 -24.57
CA ILE A 162 -5.42 -8.02 -23.64
C ILE A 162 -4.17 -8.20 -22.76
N ASN A 163 -3.87 -9.42 -22.30
CA ASN A 163 -2.63 -9.72 -21.58
C ASN A 163 -1.39 -9.33 -22.41
N ALA A 164 -1.36 -9.73 -23.69
CA ALA A 164 -0.25 -9.39 -24.58
C ALA A 164 -0.08 -7.87 -24.74
N ASP A 165 -1.19 -7.15 -24.95
CA ASP A 165 -1.19 -5.70 -25.10
C ASP A 165 -0.70 -5.01 -23.81
N ILE A 166 -1.17 -5.44 -22.63
CA ILE A 166 -0.71 -4.91 -21.33
C ILE A 166 0.79 -5.14 -21.16
N ASN A 167 1.27 -6.37 -21.40
CA ASN A 167 2.69 -6.69 -21.26
C ASN A 167 3.57 -5.92 -22.25
N ALA A 168 3.06 -5.60 -23.43
CA ALA A 168 3.76 -4.75 -24.39
C ALA A 168 3.85 -3.30 -23.90
N VAL A 169 2.75 -2.74 -23.41
CA VAL A 169 2.67 -1.37 -22.91
C VAL A 169 3.53 -1.19 -21.65
N LEU A 170 3.56 -2.15 -20.74
CA LEU A 170 4.36 -2.09 -19.51
C LEU A 170 5.89 -2.07 -19.77
N LYS A 171 6.33 -2.41 -20.99
CA LYS A 171 7.74 -2.35 -21.42
C LYS A 171 8.12 -1.02 -22.07
N LEU A 172 7.17 -0.12 -22.32
CA LEU A 172 7.44 1.17 -22.92
C LEU A 172 8.26 2.05 -21.98
N PRO A 173 9.38 2.64 -22.42
CA PRO A 173 10.25 3.45 -21.58
C PRO A 173 9.52 4.63 -20.90
N ASP A 174 8.65 5.31 -21.65
CA ASP A 174 7.87 6.46 -21.15
C ASP A 174 6.91 6.06 -20.02
N LEU A 175 6.30 4.86 -20.13
CA LEU A 175 5.43 4.35 -19.07
C LEU A 175 6.24 3.94 -17.85
N ILE A 176 7.36 3.25 -18.04
CA ILE A 176 8.26 2.85 -16.94
C ILE A 176 8.72 4.10 -16.17
N ASP A 177 9.14 5.15 -16.88
CA ASP A 177 9.55 6.42 -16.27
C ASP A 177 8.39 7.08 -15.51
N THR A 178 7.21 7.13 -16.12
CA THR A 178 6.01 7.73 -15.52
C THR A 178 5.58 7.00 -14.23
N LEU A 179 5.52 5.67 -14.28
CA LEU A 179 5.20 4.85 -13.12
C LEU A 179 6.31 4.95 -12.06
N GLY A 180 7.57 4.92 -12.49
CA GLY A 180 8.73 5.07 -11.59
C GLY A 180 8.70 6.38 -10.80
N LYS A 181 8.36 7.52 -11.43
CA LYS A 181 8.19 8.82 -10.76
C LYS A 181 7.09 8.81 -9.69
N GLN A 182 6.13 7.91 -9.82
CA GLN A 182 5.06 7.71 -8.83
C GLN A 182 5.41 6.65 -7.78
N GLY A 183 6.61 6.06 -7.83
CA GLY A 183 6.99 4.98 -6.91
C GLY A 183 6.31 3.65 -7.21
N LEU A 184 5.77 3.50 -8.42
CA LEU A 184 5.20 2.27 -8.93
C LEU A 184 6.24 1.51 -9.75
N SER A 185 6.32 0.20 -9.57
CA SER A 185 7.20 -0.68 -10.33
C SER A 185 6.35 -1.54 -11.26
N PRO A 186 6.41 -1.38 -12.60
CA PRO A 186 5.68 -2.24 -13.50
C PRO A 186 6.17 -3.69 -13.37
N THR A 187 5.25 -4.64 -13.44
CA THR A 187 5.55 -6.08 -13.29
C THR A 187 5.30 -6.86 -14.57
N GLY A 188 4.09 -6.83 -15.09
CA GLY A 188 3.68 -7.74 -16.15
C GLY A 188 3.58 -9.19 -15.65
N GLY A 189 3.21 -10.10 -16.52
CA GLY A 189 3.08 -11.52 -16.23
C GLY A 189 1.92 -12.16 -16.98
N THR A 190 1.67 -13.42 -16.69
CA THR A 190 0.60 -14.21 -17.29
C THR A 190 -0.70 -14.13 -16.47
N PRO A 191 -1.85 -14.51 -17.05
CA PRO A 191 -3.08 -14.69 -16.27
C PRO A 191 -2.93 -15.73 -15.16
N GLU A 192 -2.11 -16.75 -15.40
CA GLU A 192 -1.83 -17.85 -14.45
C GLU A 192 -1.04 -17.33 -13.24
N ASP A 193 0.01 -16.50 -13.45
CA ASP A 193 0.78 -15.85 -12.38
C ASP A 193 -0.13 -15.00 -11.49
N LEU A 194 -1.10 -14.31 -12.10
CA LEU A 194 -2.06 -13.49 -11.36
C LEU A 194 -3.07 -14.34 -10.57
N ALA A 195 -3.53 -15.46 -11.15
CA ALA A 195 -4.43 -16.38 -10.46
C ALA A 195 -3.80 -16.96 -9.21
N GLU A 196 -2.58 -17.49 -9.31
CA GLU A 196 -1.81 -18.05 -8.19
C GLU A 196 -1.64 -17.01 -7.07
N ARG A 197 -1.20 -15.81 -7.40
CA ARG A 197 -1.04 -14.72 -6.43
C ARG A 197 -2.35 -14.33 -5.76
N SER A 198 -3.46 -14.35 -6.49
CA SER A 198 -4.78 -14.02 -5.95
C SER A 198 -5.26 -15.07 -4.96
N GLU A 199 -5.00 -16.35 -5.22
CA GLU A 199 -5.34 -17.47 -4.33
C GLU A 199 -4.51 -17.44 -3.05
N GLU A 200 -3.20 -17.21 -3.15
CA GLU A 200 -2.29 -17.06 -2.00
C GLU A 200 -2.79 -15.96 -1.08
N HIS A 201 -3.03 -14.77 -1.62
CA HIS A 201 -3.49 -13.61 -0.83
C HIS A 201 -4.86 -13.86 -0.18
N THR A 202 -5.77 -14.54 -0.87
CA THR A 202 -7.08 -14.88 -0.30
C THR A 202 -6.96 -15.87 0.85
N SER A 203 -6.04 -16.84 0.76
CA SER A 203 -5.80 -17.83 1.82
C SER A 203 -5.16 -17.19 3.07
N GLU A 204 -4.24 -16.25 2.90
CA GLU A 204 -3.62 -15.51 4.00
C GLU A 204 -4.61 -14.64 4.77
N LEU A 205 -5.63 -14.08 4.10
CA LEU A 205 -6.68 -13.29 4.74
C LEU A 205 -7.71 -14.12 5.51
N GLN A 206 -7.75 -15.44 5.27
CA GLN A 206 -8.69 -16.36 5.93
C GLN A 206 -8.05 -17.11 7.13
N SER A 207 -6.73 -17.04 7.28
CA SER A 207 -5.96 -17.62 8.39
C SER A 207 -5.78 -16.66 9.54
#